data_b734da5d85cf23359ecf5b5b9ecee1ad
#
_entry.id   b734da5d85cf23359ecf5b5b9ecee1ad
#
_cell.length_a   1.000
_cell.length_b   1.000
_cell.length_c   1.000
_cell.angle_alpha   90.00
_cell.angle_beta   90.00
_cell.angle_gamma   90.00
#
_symmetry.space_group_name_H-M   'P 1'
#
loop_
_entity.id
_entity.type
_entity.pdbx_description
1 polymer ?
#
loop_
_entity_poly.entity_id
_entity_poly.type
_entity_poly.pdbx_seq_one_letter_code
_entity_poly.pdbx_strand_id
1 'polypeptide(L)'
;ESAGSLEQTRKRVRVLAGDILGLAGPGQKISGIMPCTVIRPGDMAEQILDREKHPEWNGERTKLMYEFPANTKLWEESSALRADGLREEGNFRRATEFYQRNREAMDEGAVAAWKERHNADEISAVQYAMNLKLQDEAAFQSEYQNDPLPDDISGDTLLSIDEIAGKINGLQHKTVPLSCDKLTAFIDIQKALLYYAVVAWGDDFTGAVLDYGAWPEQRNRVFALSNANPTIQQAFPQAGLEGGIYAALTALTEDLLAAEWQREDGAMLKIERALIDANWGASTDVVYQFCRQSQWAGIISPAHGRYVGASSKPMTDYRKQPGDKLGFNWMMPNVAKKRAIRHVI
;
A
#
# COMPACT_ATOMS: atom_id res chain seq x y z
N GLU A 1 8.51 1.57 3.77
CA GLU A 1 7.83 0.73 2.74
C GLU A 1 7.79 -0.75 3.10
N SER A 2 8.88 -1.33 3.61
CA SER A 2 8.96 -2.77 3.86
C SER A 2 8.29 -3.24 5.16
N ALA A 3 8.06 -2.38 6.15
CA ALA A 3 7.33 -2.73 7.37
C ALA A 3 5.83 -2.97 7.12
N GLY A 4 5.26 -2.37 6.06
CA GLY A 4 3.87 -2.56 5.65
C GLY A 4 3.58 -3.84 4.87
N SER A 5 4.60 -4.65 4.53
CA SER A 5 4.42 -5.88 3.77
C SER A 5 4.53 -7.10 4.68
N LEU A 6 3.46 -7.85 4.86
CA LEU A 6 3.45 -9.11 5.61
C LEU A 6 4.46 -10.13 5.05
N GLU A 7 4.67 -10.15 3.74
CA GLU A 7 5.65 -11.03 3.11
C GLU A 7 7.08 -10.62 3.46
N GLN A 8 7.39 -9.33 3.42
CA GLN A 8 8.70 -8.81 3.81
C GLN A 8 8.95 -9.01 5.32
N THR A 9 7.95 -8.84 6.15
CA THR A 9 8.02 -9.11 7.58
C THR A 9 8.36 -10.58 7.85
N ARG A 10 7.63 -11.50 7.22
CA ARG A 10 7.91 -12.96 7.32
C ARG A 10 9.30 -13.32 6.82
N LYS A 11 9.77 -12.70 5.72
CA LYS A 11 11.12 -12.91 5.19
C LYS A 11 12.19 -12.47 6.19
N ARG A 12 12.02 -11.33 6.83
CA ARG A 12 12.95 -10.81 7.85
C ARG A 12 13.01 -11.67 9.11
N VAL A 13 11.86 -12.13 9.60
CA VAL A 13 11.80 -13.05 10.74
C VAL A 13 12.55 -14.35 10.42
N ARG A 14 12.42 -14.87 9.18
CA ARG A 14 13.19 -16.06 8.74
C ARG A 14 14.68 -15.79 8.68
N VAL A 15 15.11 -14.66 8.14
CA VAL A 15 16.53 -14.27 8.10
C VAL A 15 17.09 -14.16 9.53
N LEU A 16 16.34 -13.55 10.44
CA LEU A 16 16.74 -13.44 11.84
C LEU A 16 16.89 -14.81 12.50
N ALA A 17 15.89 -15.65 12.38
CA ALA A 17 15.87 -16.97 13.03
C ALA A 17 16.84 -17.98 12.38
N GLY A 18 16.92 -18.01 11.05
CA GLY A 18 17.70 -18.99 10.30
C GLY A 18 19.14 -18.55 10.05
N ASP A 19 19.31 -17.34 9.51
CA ASP A 19 20.61 -16.89 9.04
C ASP A 19 21.42 -16.23 10.17
N ILE A 20 20.82 -15.31 10.93
CA ILE A 20 21.56 -14.54 11.96
C ILE A 20 21.78 -15.38 13.22
N LEU A 21 20.74 -15.97 13.80
CA LEU A 21 20.88 -16.78 15.01
C LEU A 21 21.59 -18.12 14.75
N GLY A 22 21.64 -18.57 13.50
CA GLY A 22 22.38 -19.75 13.06
C GLY A 22 23.89 -19.52 12.85
N LEU A 23 24.39 -18.29 12.89
CA LEU A 23 25.79 -17.96 12.60
C LEU A 23 26.81 -18.62 13.57
N ALA A 24 26.40 -18.93 14.78
CA ALA A 24 27.29 -19.55 15.77
C ALA A 24 27.70 -21.01 15.43
N GLY A 25 26.95 -21.68 14.55
CA GLY A 25 27.18 -23.07 14.20
C GLY A 25 26.84 -24.07 15.31
N PRO A 26 27.03 -25.37 15.04
CA PRO A 26 26.71 -26.44 15.99
C PRO A 26 27.49 -26.35 17.27
N GLY A 27 26.84 -26.51 18.43
CA GLY A 27 27.48 -26.54 19.75
C GLY A 27 27.86 -25.17 20.32
N GLN A 28 27.58 -24.09 19.64
CA GLN A 28 27.81 -22.72 20.12
C GLN A 28 26.46 -22.02 20.41
N LYS A 29 26.45 -21.18 21.45
CA LYS A 29 25.32 -20.30 21.76
C LYS A 29 25.59 -18.89 21.22
N ILE A 30 24.59 -18.27 20.64
CA ILE A 30 24.64 -16.87 20.23
C ILE A 30 23.64 -16.08 21.06
N SER A 31 23.99 -14.86 21.42
CA SER A 31 23.09 -13.90 22.02
C SER A 31 22.95 -12.73 21.09
N GLY A 32 21.70 -12.28 20.86
CA GLY A 32 21.37 -11.12 20.01
C GLY A 32 20.71 -10.03 20.82
N ILE A 33 21.09 -8.78 20.58
CA ILE A 33 20.38 -7.59 21.05
C ILE A 33 19.84 -6.88 19.81
N MET A 34 18.53 -6.61 19.77
CA MET A 34 17.88 -5.99 18.65
C MET A 34 17.08 -4.75 19.11
N PRO A 35 17.71 -3.57 19.21
CA PRO A 35 16.98 -2.33 19.41
C PRO A 35 16.20 -2.01 18.13
N CYS A 36 14.90 -1.81 18.28
CA CYS A 36 14.01 -1.51 17.16
C CYS A 36 12.78 -0.73 17.62
N THR A 37 12.07 -0.14 16.67
CA THR A 37 10.83 0.57 16.89
C THR A 37 9.69 -0.27 16.30
N VAL A 38 8.55 -0.29 16.98
CA VAL A 38 7.31 -0.87 16.43
C VAL A 38 6.66 0.19 15.55
N ILE A 39 6.83 0.06 14.24
CA ILE A 39 6.39 1.05 13.25
C ILE A 39 4.94 0.82 12.84
N ARG A 40 4.49 -0.43 12.82
CA ARG A 40 3.14 -0.84 12.44
C ARG A 40 2.66 -2.02 13.27
N PRO A 41 1.34 -2.13 13.51
CA PRO A 41 0.77 -3.34 14.10
C PRO A 41 1.16 -4.58 13.29
N GLY A 42 1.63 -5.62 13.96
CA GLY A 42 2.05 -6.87 13.34
C GLY A 42 3.38 -6.83 12.59
N ASP A 43 4.19 -5.79 12.74
CA ASP A 43 5.53 -5.75 12.18
C ASP A 43 6.49 -6.76 12.86
N MET A 44 7.73 -6.83 12.37
CA MET A 44 8.71 -7.78 12.89
C MET A 44 9.02 -7.54 14.39
N ALA A 45 9.11 -6.28 14.82
CA ALA A 45 9.41 -5.93 16.20
C ALA A 45 8.29 -6.40 17.14
N GLU A 46 7.03 -6.16 16.78
CA GLU A 46 5.89 -6.61 17.56
C GLU A 46 5.75 -8.14 17.57
N GLN A 47 5.98 -8.80 16.44
CA GLN A 47 5.93 -10.27 16.38
C GLN A 47 6.97 -10.93 17.30
N ILE A 48 8.18 -10.39 17.36
CA ILE A 48 9.27 -10.93 18.20
C ILE A 48 9.01 -10.67 19.70
N LEU A 49 8.26 -9.64 20.05
CA LEU A 49 7.82 -9.38 21.43
C LEU A 49 6.75 -10.37 21.92
N ASP A 50 6.09 -11.09 21.00
CA ASP A 50 5.13 -12.14 21.34
C ASP A 50 5.85 -13.39 21.84
N ARG A 51 5.95 -13.53 23.15
CA ARG A 51 6.65 -14.65 23.80
C ARG A 51 5.98 -16.02 23.64
N GLU A 52 4.73 -16.07 23.24
CA GLU A 52 4.07 -17.33 22.91
C GLU A 52 4.58 -17.88 21.58
N LYS A 53 4.88 -16.99 20.61
CA LYS A 53 5.44 -17.36 19.31
C LYS A 53 6.96 -17.38 19.27
N HIS A 54 7.60 -16.50 20.05
CA HIS A 54 9.04 -16.30 20.09
C HIS A 54 9.59 -16.35 21.52
N PRO A 55 9.50 -17.51 22.22
CA PRO A 55 9.93 -17.65 23.60
C PRO A 55 11.46 -17.47 23.79
N GLU A 56 12.22 -17.57 22.71
CA GLU A 56 13.68 -17.35 22.69
C GLU A 56 14.08 -15.88 22.85
N TRP A 57 13.12 -14.95 22.64
CA TRP A 57 13.35 -13.52 22.82
C TRP A 57 12.76 -13.03 24.14
N ASN A 58 13.52 -12.20 24.84
CA ASN A 58 13.09 -11.53 26.07
C ASN A 58 13.12 -10.02 25.86
N GLY A 59 12.19 -9.53 25.03
CA GLY A 59 12.09 -8.12 24.69
C GLY A 59 11.18 -7.35 25.63
N GLU A 60 11.38 -6.03 25.67
CA GLU A 60 10.57 -5.10 26.42
C GLU A 60 10.16 -3.93 25.51
N ARG A 61 8.90 -3.51 25.59
CA ARG A 61 8.36 -2.33 24.88
C ARG A 61 8.39 -1.14 25.81
N THR A 62 9.18 -0.14 25.48
CA THR A 62 9.25 1.13 26.22
C THR A 62 8.49 2.23 25.49
N LYS A 63 7.94 3.18 26.23
CA LYS A 63 7.19 4.35 25.71
C LYS A 63 7.90 5.64 26.12
N LEU A 64 7.75 6.71 25.32
CA LEU A 64 8.22 8.04 25.72
C LEU A 64 7.36 8.60 26.86
N MET A 65 6.04 8.40 26.78
CA MET A 65 5.07 8.79 27.82
C MET A 65 4.33 7.55 28.30
N TYR A 66 4.34 7.31 29.60
CA TYR A 66 3.53 6.27 30.22
C TYR A 66 2.14 6.76 30.55
N GLU A 67 2.01 8.05 30.96
CA GLU A 67 0.73 8.71 31.15
C GLU A 67 0.75 10.09 30.49
N PHE A 68 -0.34 10.44 29.84
CA PHE A 68 -0.50 11.74 29.20
C PHE A 68 -1.12 12.77 30.12
N PRO A 69 -0.82 14.07 29.93
CA PRO A 69 -1.43 15.12 30.72
C PRO A 69 -2.94 15.18 30.53
N ALA A 70 -3.67 15.43 31.63
CA ALA A 70 -5.13 15.44 31.63
C ALA A 70 -5.75 16.68 30.96
N ASN A 71 -5.06 17.81 30.97
CA ASN A 71 -5.58 19.09 30.47
C ASN A 71 -5.35 19.30 28.98
N THR A 72 -6.12 18.65 28.14
CA THR A 72 -6.00 18.74 26.67
C THR A 72 -6.21 20.14 26.12
N LYS A 73 -7.08 20.96 26.75
CA LYS A 73 -7.40 22.33 26.28
C LYS A 73 -6.20 23.26 26.29
N LEU A 74 -5.41 23.24 27.36
CA LEU A 74 -4.18 24.06 27.42
C LEU A 74 -3.15 23.60 26.43
N TRP A 75 -3.10 22.29 26.11
CA TRP A 75 -2.21 21.78 25.09
C TRP A 75 -2.64 22.16 23.68
N GLU A 76 -3.94 22.18 23.38
CA GLU A 76 -4.49 22.67 22.10
C GLU A 76 -4.18 24.17 21.91
N GLU A 77 -4.34 25.00 22.96
CA GLU A 77 -4.00 26.40 22.94
C GLU A 77 -2.49 26.61 22.73
N SER A 78 -1.66 25.84 23.42
CA SER A 78 -0.20 25.85 23.23
C SER A 78 0.20 25.49 21.82
N SER A 79 -0.48 24.50 21.21
CA SER A 79 -0.24 24.08 19.82
C SER A 79 -0.60 25.19 18.83
N ALA A 80 -1.72 25.90 19.05
CA ALA A 80 -2.10 27.05 18.24
C ALA A 80 -1.04 28.18 18.32
N LEU A 81 -0.60 28.52 19.54
CA LEU A 81 0.46 29.51 19.76
C LEU A 81 1.79 29.10 19.13
N ARG A 82 2.10 27.78 19.12
CA ARG A 82 3.29 27.24 18.44
C ARG A 82 3.22 27.43 16.93
N ALA A 83 2.06 27.14 16.33
CA ALA A 83 1.84 27.32 14.90
C ALA A 83 1.88 28.80 14.49
N ASP A 84 1.29 29.70 15.30
CA ASP A 84 1.30 31.15 15.06
C ASP A 84 2.70 31.73 15.22
N GLY A 85 3.43 31.36 16.29
CA GLY A 85 4.82 31.79 16.48
C GLY A 85 5.72 31.37 15.34
N LEU A 86 5.55 30.17 14.80
CA LEU A 86 6.31 29.71 13.64
C LEU A 86 5.98 30.52 12.37
N ARG A 87 4.71 30.83 12.14
CA ARG A 87 4.26 31.62 10.97
C ARG A 87 4.68 33.09 11.03
N GLU A 88 4.61 33.71 12.22
CA GLU A 88 4.81 35.15 12.38
C GLU A 88 6.23 35.52 12.78
N GLU A 89 6.87 34.71 13.62
CA GLU A 89 8.16 35.02 14.24
C GLU A 89 9.28 34.03 13.86
N GLY A 90 8.93 32.90 13.22
CA GLY A 90 9.87 31.83 12.87
C GLY A 90 10.46 31.07 14.09
N ASN A 91 9.78 31.11 15.26
CA ASN A 91 10.23 30.44 16.48
C ASN A 91 9.06 29.98 17.35
N PHE A 92 9.37 29.27 18.44
CA PHE A 92 8.39 28.67 19.35
C PHE A 92 8.28 29.38 20.70
N ARG A 93 8.88 30.57 20.85
CA ARG A 93 8.99 31.26 22.11
C ARG A 93 7.65 31.49 22.79
N ARG A 94 6.63 31.96 22.09
CA ARG A 94 5.29 32.21 22.64
C ARG A 94 4.68 30.96 23.27
N ALA A 95 4.77 29.82 22.61
CA ALA A 95 4.24 28.55 23.13
C ALA A 95 5.03 28.08 24.36
N THR A 96 6.36 28.20 24.34
CA THR A 96 7.21 27.82 25.47
C THR A 96 6.95 28.74 26.68
N GLU A 97 6.78 30.06 26.49
CA GLU A 97 6.40 30.98 27.56
C GLU A 97 4.97 30.70 28.12
N PHE A 98 4.05 30.34 27.25
CA PHE A 98 2.70 29.92 27.65
C PHE A 98 2.76 28.64 28.49
N TYR A 99 3.47 27.62 28.03
CA TYR A 99 3.68 26.38 28.77
C TYR A 99 4.35 26.65 30.12
N GLN A 100 5.40 27.48 30.17
CA GLN A 100 6.08 27.80 31.41
C GLN A 100 5.16 28.43 32.46
N ARG A 101 4.24 29.31 32.03
CA ARG A 101 3.26 29.96 32.93
C ARG A 101 2.18 29.01 33.44
N ASN A 102 1.83 27.99 32.65
CA ASN A 102 0.75 27.05 32.95
C ASN A 102 1.25 25.65 33.27
N ARG A 103 2.56 25.50 33.53
CA ARG A 103 3.25 24.21 33.59
C ARG A 103 2.60 23.21 34.52
N GLU A 104 2.24 23.61 35.75
CA GLU A 104 1.65 22.73 36.75
C GLU A 104 0.34 22.11 36.23
N ALA A 105 -0.55 22.93 35.67
CA ALA A 105 -1.81 22.48 35.12
C ALA A 105 -1.65 21.69 33.79
N MET A 106 -0.60 21.98 33.02
CA MET A 106 -0.32 21.31 31.76
C MET A 106 0.41 19.96 31.95
N ASP A 107 1.16 19.79 33.03
CA ASP A 107 1.87 18.56 33.34
C ASP A 107 1.04 17.62 34.25
N GLU A 108 -0.14 18.04 34.70
CA GLU A 108 -0.97 17.26 35.62
C GLU A 108 -1.26 15.87 35.07
N GLY A 109 -0.88 14.84 35.85
CA GLY A 109 -1.06 13.43 35.47
C GLY A 109 -0.03 12.85 34.51
N ALA A 110 0.89 13.67 33.96
CA ALA A 110 1.83 13.22 32.99
C ALA A 110 3.02 12.43 33.60
N VAL A 111 3.38 11.31 32.98
CA VAL A 111 4.53 10.48 33.35
C VAL A 111 5.41 10.21 32.12
N ALA A 112 6.55 10.91 32.04
CA ALA A 112 7.55 10.69 31.01
C ALA A 112 8.57 9.62 31.47
N ALA A 113 8.98 8.76 30.55
CA ALA A 113 9.98 7.72 30.83
C ALA A 113 11.35 8.28 31.19
N TRP A 114 11.72 9.38 30.57
CA TRP A 114 13.02 10.04 30.75
C TRP A 114 12.82 11.56 30.86
N LYS A 115 12.93 12.09 32.08
CA LYS A 115 12.57 13.49 32.42
C LYS A 115 13.49 14.52 31.76
N GLU A 116 14.72 14.15 31.46
CA GLU A 116 15.73 15.03 30.86
C GLU A 116 15.71 15.00 29.33
N ARG A 117 14.87 14.18 28.72
CA ARG A 117 14.79 14.07 27.25
C ARG A 117 13.89 15.17 26.68
N HIS A 118 14.51 16.26 26.28
CA HIS A 118 13.88 17.37 25.54
C HIS A 118 14.91 18.15 24.73
N ASN A 119 14.48 18.93 23.75
CA ASN A 119 15.33 19.80 22.95
C ASN A 119 15.74 21.05 23.75
N ALA A 120 16.73 21.80 23.25
CA ALA A 120 17.25 22.99 23.92
C ALA A 120 16.23 24.17 24.00
N ASP A 121 15.24 24.19 23.11
CA ASP A 121 14.15 25.16 23.05
C ASP A 121 12.91 24.73 23.85
N GLU A 122 12.98 23.58 24.52
CA GLU A 122 11.95 23.03 25.38
C GLU A 122 12.46 22.95 26.82
N ILE A 123 11.55 22.94 27.79
CA ILE A 123 11.90 23.00 29.21
C ILE A 123 11.52 21.73 29.99
N SER A 124 10.92 20.75 29.33
CA SER A 124 10.61 19.45 29.94
C SER A 124 10.38 18.37 28.89
N ALA A 125 10.53 17.11 29.32
CA ALA A 125 10.19 15.95 28.50
C ALA A 125 8.70 15.87 28.16
N VAL A 126 7.81 16.37 29.03
CA VAL A 126 6.37 16.43 28.77
C VAL A 126 6.09 17.40 27.61
N GLN A 127 6.70 18.62 27.66
CA GLN A 127 6.56 19.57 26.57
C GLN A 127 7.08 18.98 25.25
N TYR A 128 8.24 18.35 25.26
CA TYR A 128 8.82 17.68 24.10
C TYR A 128 7.87 16.63 23.51
N ALA A 129 7.37 15.71 24.36
CA ALA A 129 6.48 14.64 23.93
C ALA A 129 5.17 15.18 23.34
N MET A 130 4.56 16.17 24.01
CA MET A 130 3.30 16.75 23.56
C MET A 130 3.45 17.57 22.29
N ASN A 131 4.58 18.28 22.11
CA ASN A 131 4.89 18.97 20.86
C ASN A 131 4.99 17.99 19.67
N LEU A 132 5.66 16.85 19.88
CA LEU A 132 5.75 15.80 18.85
C LEU A 132 4.36 15.19 18.54
N LYS A 133 3.59 14.87 19.61
CA LYS A 133 2.25 14.30 19.47
C LYS A 133 1.31 15.23 18.68
N LEU A 134 1.30 16.51 19.01
CA LEU A 134 0.43 17.50 18.37
C LEU A 134 0.89 17.89 16.97
N GLN A 135 2.16 17.66 16.64
CA GLN A 135 2.70 17.89 15.30
C GLN A 135 2.32 16.77 14.33
N ASP A 136 2.47 15.50 14.75
CA ASP A 136 2.12 14.33 13.97
C ASP A 136 1.87 13.15 14.93
N GLU A 137 0.60 12.90 15.23
CA GLU A 137 0.23 11.86 16.18
C GLU A 137 0.60 10.46 15.70
N ALA A 138 0.47 10.18 14.41
CA ALA A 138 0.79 8.85 13.87
C ALA A 138 2.28 8.56 13.96
N ALA A 139 3.12 9.53 13.57
CA ALA A 139 4.57 9.41 13.73
C ALA A 139 4.98 9.33 15.20
N PHE A 140 4.34 10.10 16.09
CA PHE A 140 4.61 10.04 17.53
C PHE A 140 4.30 8.66 18.10
N GLN A 141 3.15 8.09 17.77
CA GLN A 141 2.72 6.78 18.27
C GLN A 141 3.66 5.66 17.80
N SER A 142 4.10 5.69 16.55
CA SER A 142 5.03 4.69 16.03
C SER A 142 6.46 4.89 16.53
N GLU A 143 7.04 6.08 16.35
CA GLU A 143 8.47 6.30 16.53
C GLU A 143 8.89 6.53 18.00
N TYR A 144 7.98 7.03 18.85
CA TYR A 144 8.29 7.41 20.22
C TYR A 144 7.51 6.61 21.27
N GLN A 145 6.28 6.19 20.95
CA GLN A 145 5.47 5.40 21.86
C GLN A 145 5.64 3.90 21.63
N ASN A 146 6.20 3.47 20.50
CA ASN A 146 6.21 2.07 20.08
C ASN A 146 4.80 1.43 20.10
N ASP A 147 3.77 2.23 19.93
CA ASP A 147 2.36 1.85 19.99
C ASP A 147 1.65 2.44 18.77
N PRO A 148 2.03 1.99 17.56
CA PRO A 148 1.52 2.57 16.33
C PRO A 148 0.01 2.49 16.30
N LEU A 149 -0.61 3.58 15.86
CA LEU A 149 -2.03 3.58 15.61
C LEU A 149 -2.35 2.42 14.66
N PRO A 150 -3.49 1.75 14.85
CA PRO A 150 -3.95 0.78 13.87
C PRO A 150 -3.78 1.42 12.51
N ASP A 151 -3.16 0.71 11.59
CA ASP A 151 -3.10 1.25 10.25
C ASP A 151 -4.52 1.69 9.90
N ASP A 152 -4.69 2.96 9.64
CA ASP A 152 -5.80 3.50 8.88
C ASP A 152 -5.74 3.01 7.41
N ILE A 153 -5.43 1.77 7.25
CA ILE A 153 -6.02 0.93 6.17
C ILE A 153 -7.53 0.79 6.49
N SER A 154 -7.76 1.40 7.43
CA SER A 154 -8.76 2.06 8.10
C SER A 154 -9.69 2.64 7.14
N GLY A 155 -10.75 2.34 7.40
CA GLY A 155 -11.99 3.06 7.30
C GLY A 155 -12.26 3.83 6.00
N ASP A 156 -11.35 4.57 5.52
CA ASP A 156 -11.53 5.43 4.35
C ASP A 156 -11.10 4.83 3.00
N THR A 157 -10.36 3.71 2.98
CA THR A 157 -9.85 3.14 1.71
C THR A 157 -10.26 1.70 1.43
N LEU A 158 -10.65 0.93 2.44
CA LEU A 158 -11.16 -0.43 2.23
C LEU A 158 -12.66 -0.49 2.53
N LEU A 159 -13.43 -0.85 1.51
CA LEU A 159 -14.86 -1.10 1.70
C LEU A 159 -15.06 -2.31 2.62
N SER A 160 -15.95 -2.18 3.59
CA SER A 160 -16.39 -3.30 4.42
C SER A 160 -17.19 -4.31 3.59
N ILE A 161 -17.34 -5.52 4.13
CA ILE A 161 -18.14 -6.57 3.46
C ILE A 161 -19.58 -6.09 3.23
N ASP A 162 -20.16 -5.39 4.21
CA ASP A 162 -21.54 -4.89 4.13
C ASP A 162 -21.68 -3.78 3.07
N GLU A 163 -20.69 -2.89 2.96
CA GLU A 163 -20.66 -1.88 1.91
C GLU A 163 -20.53 -2.49 0.51
N ILE A 164 -19.69 -3.52 0.35
CA ILE A 164 -19.57 -4.26 -0.92
C ILE A 164 -20.88 -4.97 -1.24
N ALA A 165 -21.47 -5.66 -0.25
CA ALA A 165 -22.75 -6.36 -0.41
C ALA A 165 -23.90 -5.40 -0.76
N GLY A 166 -23.91 -4.20 -0.14
CA GLY A 166 -24.88 -3.15 -0.45
C GLY A 166 -24.76 -2.53 -1.85
N LYS A 167 -23.61 -2.76 -2.53
CA LYS A 167 -23.38 -2.27 -3.92
C LYS A 167 -23.69 -3.32 -5.00
N ILE A 168 -24.18 -4.50 -4.64
CA ILE A 168 -24.59 -5.52 -5.61
C ILE A 168 -25.81 -5.00 -6.35
N ASN A 169 -25.69 -4.87 -7.68
CA ASN A 169 -26.74 -4.33 -8.53
C ASN A 169 -27.86 -5.31 -8.92
N GLY A 170 -27.74 -6.58 -8.51
CA GLY A 170 -28.74 -7.63 -8.79
C GLY A 170 -28.75 -8.16 -10.23
N LEU A 171 -27.88 -7.67 -11.11
CA LEU A 171 -27.78 -8.18 -12.48
C LEU A 171 -27.10 -9.56 -12.52
N GLN A 172 -27.37 -10.30 -13.56
CA GLN A 172 -26.64 -11.53 -13.82
C GLN A 172 -25.16 -11.25 -14.07
N HIS A 173 -24.31 -12.18 -13.64
CA HIS A 173 -22.88 -12.14 -13.90
C HIS A 173 -22.60 -11.89 -15.40
N LYS A 174 -21.66 -10.99 -15.68
CA LYS A 174 -21.28 -10.54 -17.04
C LYS A 174 -22.31 -9.69 -17.79
N THR A 175 -23.39 -9.26 -17.13
CA THR A 175 -24.37 -8.34 -17.76
C THR A 175 -23.94 -6.90 -17.53
N VAL A 176 -23.88 -6.12 -18.61
CA VAL A 176 -23.52 -4.70 -18.57
C VAL A 176 -24.75 -3.88 -18.19
N PRO A 177 -24.70 -3.00 -17.14
CA PRO A 177 -25.80 -2.11 -16.81
C PRO A 177 -26.14 -1.14 -17.96
N LEU A 178 -27.41 -0.75 -18.07
CA LEU A 178 -27.85 0.25 -19.07
C LEU A 178 -27.10 1.58 -19.00
N SER A 179 -26.68 1.98 -17.79
CA SER A 179 -25.93 3.22 -17.56
C SER A 179 -24.48 3.17 -18.05
N CYS A 180 -24.00 2.02 -18.50
CA CYS A 180 -22.61 1.81 -18.90
C CYS A 180 -22.50 1.50 -20.39
N ASP A 181 -21.53 2.11 -21.05
CA ASP A 181 -21.30 1.93 -22.48
C ASP A 181 -19.83 1.63 -22.85
N LYS A 182 -18.91 1.74 -21.89
CA LYS A 182 -17.47 1.50 -22.09
C LYS A 182 -16.99 0.36 -21.22
N LEU A 183 -16.22 -0.55 -21.80
CA LEU A 183 -15.65 -1.68 -21.09
C LEU A 183 -14.12 -1.58 -21.05
N THR A 184 -13.57 -1.81 -19.87
CA THR A 184 -12.11 -1.92 -19.68
C THR A 184 -11.77 -3.17 -18.91
N ALA A 185 -10.52 -3.66 -19.07
CA ALA A 185 -9.96 -4.74 -18.28
C ALA A 185 -8.61 -4.34 -17.67
N PHE A 186 -8.30 -4.94 -16.53
CA PHE A 186 -6.98 -4.90 -15.92
C PHE A 186 -6.50 -6.31 -15.66
N ILE A 187 -5.21 -6.57 -15.96
CA ILE A 187 -4.55 -7.86 -15.72
C ILE A 187 -3.34 -7.61 -14.83
N ASP A 188 -3.34 -8.22 -13.64
CA ASP A 188 -2.23 -8.21 -12.68
C ASP A 188 -1.42 -9.50 -12.83
N ILE A 189 -0.08 -9.37 -12.88
CA ILE A 189 0.82 -10.48 -13.12
C ILE A 189 1.47 -10.94 -11.82
N GLN A 190 1.21 -12.20 -11.48
CA GLN A 190 1.88 -12.90 -10.39
C GLN A 190 2.71 -14.08 -10.94
N LYS A 191 3.65 -14.56 -10.15
CA LYS A 191 4.51 -15.68 -10.56
C LYS A 191 3.73 -16.95 -10.89
N ALA A 192 2.66 -17.21 -10.14
CA ALA A 192 1.89 -18.45 -10.22
C ALA A 192 0.66 -18.35 -11.11
N LEU A 193 0.10 -17.16 -11.27
CA LEU A 193 -1.15 -16.93 -11.99
C LEU A 193 -1.27 -15.46 -12.42
N LEU A 194 -2.26 -15.17 -13.25
CA LEU A 194 -2.70 -13.81 -13.59
C LEU A 194 -4.03 -13.55 -12.89
N TYR A 195 -4.20 -12.39 -12.25
CA TYR A 195 -5.52 -11.91 -11.85
C TYR A 195 -6.07 -10.98 -12.91
N TYR A 196 -7.39 -10.93 -13.04
CA TYR A 196 -8.04 -9.98 -13.94
C TYR A 196 -9.33 -9.43 -13.35
N ALA A 197 -9.71 -8.27 -13.83
CA ALA A 197 -11.03 -7.67 -13.61
C ALA A 197 -11.50 -6.99 -14.89
N VAL A 198 -12.82 -7.09 -15.15
CA VAL A 198 -13.52 -6.41 -16.24
C VAL A 198 -14.54 -5.45 -15.64
N VAL A 199 -14.48 -4.19 -16.04
CA VAL A 199 -15.32 -3.12 -15.49
C VAL A 199 -16.03 -2.40 -16.62
N ALA A 200 -17.35 -2.19 -16.43
CA ALA A 200 -18.15 -1.32 -17.26
C ALA A 200 -18.22 0.08 -16.64
N TRP A 201 -18.20 1.12 -17.46
CA TRP A 201 -18.17 2.52 -17.04
C TRP A 201 -19.31 3.32 -17.67
N GLY A 202 -19.93 4.18 -16.87
CA GLY A 202 -20.84 5.22 -17.28
C GLY A 202 -20.14 6.57 -17.52
N ASP A 203 -20.85 7.53 -18.06
CA ASP A 203 -20.32 8.86 -18.39
C ASP A 203 -19.91 9.69 -17.16
N ASP A 204 -20.50 9.44 -16.01
CA ASP A 204 -20.21 10.09 -14.73
C ASP A 204 -19.04 9.43 -13.95
N PHE A 205 -18.29 8.56 -14.62
CA PHE A 205 -17.21 7.77 -14.02
C PHE A 205 -17.68 6.77 -12.95
N THR A 206 -18.97 6.48 -12.87
CA THR A 206 -19.45 5.31 -12.11
C THR A 206 -19.17 4.03 -12.88
N GLY A 207 -19.02 2.92 -12.20
CA GLY A 207 -18.71 1.66 -12.84
C GLY A 207 -19.30 0.45 -12.14
N ALA A 208 -19.41 -0.64 -12.90
CA ALA A 208 -19.80 -1.95 -12.40
C ALA A 208 -18.75 -3.00 -12.74
N VAL A 209 -18.33 -3.77 -11.75
CA VAL A 209 -17.46 -4.94 -11.97
C VAL A 209 -18.32 -6.04 -12.58
N LEU A 210 -18.00 -6.41 -13.82
CA LEU A 210 -18.75 -7.44 -14.57
C LEU A 210 -18.21 -8.82 -14.34
N ASP A 211 -16.89 -8.95 -14.27
CA ASP A 211 -16.19 -10.21 -14.10
C ASP A 211 -14.83 -9.98 -13.44
N TYR A 212 -14.38 -10.94 -12.67
CA TYR A 212 -13.05 -10.97 -12.09
C TYR A 212 -12.63 -12.41 -11.78
N GLY A 213 -11.36 -12.66 -11.79
CA GLY A 213 -10.88 -14.01 -11.53
C GLY A 213 -9.36 -14.15 -11.63
N ALA A 214 -8.93 -15.38 -11.79
CA ALA A 214 -7.55 -15.75 -11.99
C ALA A 214 -7.40 -16.69 -13.19
N TRP A 215 -6.28 -16.57 -13.89
CA TRP A 215 -5.88 -17.50 -14.92
C TRP A 215 -4.55 -18.18 -14.53
N PRO A 216 -4.41 -19.49 -14.58
CA PRO A 216 -5.44 -20.49 -14.88
C PRO A 216 -6.61 -20.46 -13.89
N GLU A 217 -7.79 -20.87 -14.34
CA GLU A 217 -8.96 -20.97 -13.47
C GLU A 217 -8.66 -21.88 -12.29
N GLN A 218 -8.96 -21.39 -11.09
CA GLN A 218 -8.61 -22.06 -9.85
C GLN A 218 -9.70 -23.08 -9.46
N ARG A 219 -9.27 -24.24 -8.96
CA ARG A 219 -10.19 -25.30 -8.52
C ARG A 219 -11.08 -24.87 -7.35
N ASN A 220 -10.57 -24.02 -6.48
CA ASN A 220 -11.28 -23.48 -5.32
C ASN A 220 -11.61 -22.00 -5.54
N ARG A 221 -12.81 -21.59 -5.20
CA ARG A 221 -13.21 -20.16 -5.26
C ARG A 221 -12.45 -19.28 -4.29
N VAL A 222 -12.05 -19.83 -3.14
CA VAL A 222 -11.23 -19.13 -2.15
C VAL A 222 -9.85 -19.76 -2.14
N PHE A 223 -8.85 -18.99 -2.51
CA PHE A 223 -7.46 -19.43 -2.57
C PHE A 223 -6.52 -18.27 -2.26
N ALA A 224 -5.28 -18.58 -1.93
CA ALA A 224 -4.16 -17.64 -1.81
C ALA A 224 -3.08 -18.02 -2.83
N LEU A 225 -2.17 -17.10 -3.14
CA LEU A 225 -1.05 -17.38 -4.06
C LEU A 225 -0.21 -18.59 -3.63
N SER A 226 -0.13 -18.86 -2.32
CA SER A 226 0.62 -19.99 -1.77
C SER A 226 -0.01 -21.37 -2.04
N ASN A 227 -1.32 -21.42 -2.30
CA ASN A 227 -2.05 -22.65 -2.56
C ASN A 227 -2.76 -22.66 -3.93
N ALA A 228 -2.39 -21.74 -4.81
CA ALA A 228 -2.92 -21.66 -6.17
C ALA A 228 -2.67 -22.96 -6.93
N ASN A 229 -3.74 -23.52 -7.52
CA ASN A 229 -3.68 -24.76 -8.29
C ASN A 229 -4.86 -24.84 -9.27
N PRO A 230 -4.60 -24.91 -10.60
CA PRO A 230 -3.28 -24.98 -11.24
C PRO A 230 -2.52 -23.66 -11.26
N THR A 231 -1.19 -23.72 -11.48
CA THR A 231 -0.33 -22.57 -11.71
C THR A 231 0.02 -22.42 -13.18
N ILE A 232 0.53 -21.24 -13.58
CA ILE A 232 1.07 -21.00 -14.95
C ILE A 232 2.14 -22.04 -15.30
N GLN A 233 3.02 -22.39 -14.35
CA GLN A 233 4.06 -23.39 -14.59
C GLN A 233 3.48 -24.79 -14.82
N GLN A 234 2.37 -25.12 -14.14
CA GLN A 234 1.69 -26.40 -14.37
C GLN A 234 0.94 -26.43 -15.71
N ALA A 235 0.40 -25.28 -16.15
CA ALA A 235 -0.23 -25.16 -17.47
C ALA A 235 0.79 -25.22 -18.61
N PHE A 236 2.01 -24.66 -18.40
CA PHE A 236 3.08 -24.59 -19.39
C PHE A 236 4.43 -25.07 -18.82
N PRO A 237 4.60 -26.39 -18.55
CA PRO A 237 5.74 -26.90 -17.79
C PRO A 237 7.11 -26.65 -18.40
N GLN A 238 7.18 -26.50 -19.74
CA GLN A 238 8.44 -26.35 -20.49
C GLN A 238 8.73 -24.91 -20.92
N ALA A 239 7.84 -23.97 -20.64
CA ALA A 239 7.96 -22.60 -21.17
C ALA A 239 8.89 -21.68 -20.38
N GLY A 240 9.35 -22.10 -19.20
CA GLY A 240 10.03 -21.20 -18.25
C GLY A 240 9.11 -20.10 -17.74
N LEU A 241 9.65 -19.15 -16.95
CA LEU A 241 8.84 -18.10 -16.34
C LEU A 241 8.25 -17.14 -17.39
N GLU A 242 9.12 -16.55 -18.22
CA GLU A 242 8.70 -15.55 -19.22
C GLU A 242 7.80 -16.15 -20.30
N GLY A 243 8.18 -17.33 -20.82
CA GLY A 243 7.37 -18.04 -21.80
C GLY A 243 6.00 -18.47 -21.26
N GLY A 244 5.96 -18.90 -20.00
CA GLY A 244 4.70 -19.23 -19.30
C GLY A 244 3.79 -18.01 -19.14
N ILE A 245 4.34 -16.85 -18.72
CA ILE A 245 3.59 -15.60 -18.61
C ILE A 245 3.09 -15.16 -19.99
N TYR A 246 3.92 -15.23 -21.03
CA TYR A 246 3.51 -14.88 -22.39
C TYR A 246 2.34 -15.75 -22.89
N ALA A 247 2.44 -17.06 -22.68
CA ALA A 247 1.39 -18.00 -23.06
C ALA A 247 0.10 -17.80 -22.25
N ALA A 248 0.22 -17.52 -20.94
CA ALA A 248 -0.90 -17.22 -20.07
C ALA A 248 -1.62 -15.92 -20.49
N LEU A 249 -0.86 -14.86 -20.81
CA LEU A 249 -1.41 -13.62 -21.35
C LEU A 249 -2.12 -13.85 -22.69
N THR A 250 -1.56 -14.69 -23.56
CA THR A 250 -2.19 -15.04 -24.83
C THR A 250 -3.55 -15.70 -24.61
N ALA A 251 -3.62 -16.71 -23.73
CA ALA A 251 -4.86 -17.42 -23.45
C ALA A 251 -5.90 -16.50 -22.80
N LEU A 252 -5.51 -15.77 -21.72
CA LEU A 252 -6.42 -14.89 -21.00
C LEU A 252 -6.95 -13.75 -21.86
N THR A 253 -6.09 -13.10 -22.67
CA THR A 253 -6.54 -11.99 -23.54
C THR A 253 -7.43 -12.48 -24.68
N GLU A 254 -7.23 -13.68 -25.19
CA GLU A 254 -8.13 -14.29 -26.17
C GLU A 254 -9.52 -14.46 -25.56
N ASP A 255 -9.60 -15.04 -24.35
CA ASP A 255 -10.88 -15.26 -23.66
C ASP A 255 -11.61 -13.94 -23.34
N LEU A 256 -10.88 -12.90 -22.89
CA LEU A 256 -11.50 -11.65 -22.48
C LEU A 256 -11.84 -10.70 -23.62
N LEU A 257 -10.92 -10.52 -24.58
CA LEU A 257 -11.02 -9.49 -25.62
C LEU A 257 -11.77 -9.98 -26.88
N ALA A 258 -11.86 -11.29 -27.11
CA ALA A 258 -12.73 -11.83 -28.15
C ALA A 258 -14.20 -11.92 -27.67
N ALA A 259 -14.43 -11.95 -26.36
CA ALA A 259 -15.78 -12.06 -25.79
C ALA A 259 -16.65 -10.84 -26.12
N GLU A 260 -17.93 -11.10 -26.31
CA GLU A 260 -18.99 -10.10 -26.41
C GLU A 260 -19.75 -10.04 -25.08
N TRP A 261 -19.96 -8.82 -24.59
CA TRP A 261 -20.56 -8.54 -23.29
C TRP A 261 -21.95 -7.96 -23.51
N GLN A 262 -22.98 -8.70 -23.08
CA GLN A 262 -24.36 -8.29 -23.30
C GLN A 262 -24.78 -7.22 -22.29
N ARG A 263 -25.32 -6.10 -22.80
CA ARG A 263 -25.98 -5.06 -21.99
C ARG A 263 -27.45 -5.45 -21.75
N GLU A 264 -28.05 -4.92 -20.70
CA GLU A 264 -29.45 -5.20 -20.32
C GLU A 264 -30.45 -5.02 -21.47
N ASP A 265 -30.21 -4.10 -22.41
CA ASP A 265 -31.04 -3.86 -23.59
C ASP A 265 -30.74 -4.80 -24.77
N GLY A 266 -29.84 -5.74 -24.58
CA GLY A 266 -29.43 -6.71 -25.60
C GLY A 266 -28.30 -6.24 -26.51
N ALA A 267 -27.77 -5.02 -26.36
CA ALA A 267 -26.60 -4.54 -27.09
C ALA A 267 -25.36 -5.34 -26.71
N MET A 268 -24.53 -5.66 -27.71
CA MET A 268 -23.28 -6.39 -27.51
C MET A 268 -22.10 -5.40 -27.52
N LEU A 269 -21.35 -5.39 -26.42
CA LEU A 269 -20.18 -4.53 -26.21
C LEU A 269 -18.90 -5.35 -26.20
N LYS A 270 -17.78 -4.70 -26.48
CA LYS A 270 -16.44 -5.29 -26.39
C LYS A 270 -15.54 -4.45 -25.49
N ILE A 271 -14.54 -5.08 -24.92
CA ILE A 271 -13.51 -4.37 -24.12
C ILE A 271 -12.74 -3.45 -25.07
N GLU A 272 -12.77 -2.16 -24.78
CA GLU A 272 -12.11 -1.12 -25.59
C GLU A 272 -10.66 -0.91 -25.20
N ARG A 273 -10.31 -1.14 -23.95
CA ARG A 273 -8.97 -0.99 -23.40
C ARG A 273 -8.72 -2.03 -22.32
N ALA A 274 -7.51 -2.60 -22.36
CA ALA A 274 -7.00 -3.44 -21.29
C ALA A 274 -5.60 -2.99 -20.87
N LEU A 275 -5.38 -2.89 -19.58
CA LEU A 275 -4.08 -2.58 -19.01
C LEU A 275 -3.48 -3.85 -18.39
N ILE A 276 -2.19 -4.05 -18.60
CA ILE A 276 -1.44 -5.20 -18.08
C ILE A 276 -0.35 -4.68 -17.17
N ASP A 277 -0.32 -5.13 -15.91
CA ASP A 277 0.72 -4.73 -14.97
C ASP A 277 2.12 -5.05 -15.48
N ALA A 278 3.01 -4.07 -15.40
CA ALA A 278 4.40 -4.18 -15.83
C ALA A 278 5.38 -3.76 -14.71
N ASN A 279 4.92 -3.67 -13.47
CA ASN A 279 5.74 -3.23 -12.33
C ASN A 279 6.64 -4.33 -11.76
N TRP A 280 6.30 -5.58 -11.95
CA TRP A 280 7.17 -6.67 -11.50
C TRP A 280 8.37 -6.84 -12.44
N GLY A 281 9.56 -6.47 -11.96
CA GLY A 281 10.78 -6.39 -12.77
C GLY A 281 11.11 -7.65 -13.58
N ALA A 282 10.80 -8.85 -13.07
CA ALA A 282 11.02 -10.12 -13.77
C ALA A 282 10.06 -10.33 -14.95
N SER A 283 8.93 -9.64 -15.02
CA SER A 283 7.93 -9.75 -16.08
C SER A 283 7.86 -8.53 -17.00
N THR A 284 8.51 -7.43 -16.65
CA THR A 284 8.37 -6.16 -17.38
C THR A 284 8.64 -6.32 -18.87
N ASP A 285 9.73 -6.96 -19.25
CA ASP A 285 10.12 -7.08 -20.66
C ASP A 285 9.19 -8.01 -21.44
N VAL A 286 8.71 -9.11 -20.85
CA VAL A 286 7.74 -10.00 -21.48
C VAL A 286 6.38 -9.33 -21.68
N VAL A 287 5.92 -8.48 -20.74
CA VAL A 287 4.68 -7.70 -20.92
C VAL A 287 4.82 -6.73 -22.10
N TYR A 288 5.92 -5.98 -22.16
CA TYR A 288 6.16 -5.07 -23.30
C TYR A 288 6.26 -5.81 -24.63
N GLN A 289 6.89 -6.97 -24.64
CA GLN A 289 6.97 -7.82 -25.84
C GLN A 289 5.58 -8.30 -26.25
N PHE A 290 4.80 -8.81 -25.30
CA PHE A 290 3.44 -9.26 -25.53
C PHE A 290 2.54 -8.15 -26.07
N CYS A 291 2.54 -6.96 -25.45
CA CYS A 291 1.75 -5.82 -25.91
C CYS A 291 2.13 -5.35 -27.33
N ARG A 292 3.37 -5.56 -27.78
CA ARG A 292 3.78 -5.24 -29.16
C ARG A 292 3.36 -6.28 -30.17
N GLN A 293 3.41 -7.57 -29.79
CA GLN A 293 3.28 -8.69 -30.74
C GLN A 293 1.88 -9.30 -30.78
N SER A 294 1.07 -9.04 -29.75
CA SER A 294 -0.29 -9.56 -29.67
C SER A 294 -1.16 -9.00 -30.80
N GLN A 295 -2.08 -9.80 -31.29
CA GLN A 295 -3.16 -9.36 -32.18
C GLN A 295 -4.02 -8.24 -31.57
N TRP A 296 -3.99 -8.10 -30.24
CA TRP A 296 -4.71 -7.09 -29.47
C TRP A 296 -3.89 -5.81 -29.20
N ALA A 297 -2.74 -5.61 -29.88
CA ALA A 297 -1.82 -4.48 -29.62
C ALA A 297 -2.48 -3.08 -29.69
N GLY A 298 -3.61 -2.94 -30.39
CA GLY A 298 -4.38 -1.69 -30.44
C GLY A 298 -5.24 -1.44 -29.20
N ILE A 299 -5.50 -2.48 -28.37
CA ILE A 299 -6.42 -2.45 -27.22
C ILE A 299 -5.62 -2.53 -25.90
N ILE A 300 -4.57 -3.36 -25.86
CA ILE A 300 -3.76 -3.60 -24.68
C ILE A 300 -2.64 -2.58 -24.52
N SER A 301 -2.28 -2.26 -23.27
CA SER A 301 -1.14 -1.40 -22.95
C SER A 301 -0.49 -1.84 -21.63
N PRO A 302 0.85 -1.77 -21.52
CA PRO A 302 1.49 -1.97 -20.22
C PRO A 302 1.16 -0.82 -19.27
N ALA A 303 0.98 -1.14 -18.00
CA ALA A 303 0.70 -0.19 -16.94
C ALA A 303 1.74 -0.29 -15.81
N HIS A 304 2.08 0.84 -15.23
CA HIS A 304 2.96 0.93 -14.08
C HIS A 304 2.27 1.68 -12.95
N GLY A 305 2.06 1.02 -11.81
CA GLY A 305 1.68 1.71 -10.59
C GLY A 305 2.84 2.53 -10.04
N ARG A 306 2.57 3.74 -9.58
CA ARG A 306 3.54 4.58 -8.90
C ARG A 306 3.02 4.92 -7.51
N TYR A 307 3.87 4.71 -6.51
CA TYR A 307 3.55 5.14 -5.16
C TYR A 307 3.45 6.68 -5.10
N VAL A 308 2.36 7.17 -4.54
CA VAL A 308 2.12 8.60 -4.31
C VAL A 308 2.06 8.81 -2.80
N GLY A 309 3.12 9.37 -2.23
CA GLY A 309 3.17 9.78 -0.81
C GLY A 309 2.78 11.26 -0.66
N ALA A 310 2.64 11.71 0.58
CA ALA A 310 2.26 13.09 0.90
C ALA A 310 3.19 14.17 0.28
N SER A 311 4.45 13.82 0.02
CA SER A 311 5.43 14.70 -0.65
C SER A 311 5.47 14.56 -2.17
N SER A 312 4.67 13.66 -2.76
CA SER A 312 4.66 13.45 -4.20
C SER A 312 3.90 14.56 -4.91
N LYS A 313 4.48 15.10 -5.97
CA LYS A 313 3.78 16.07 -6.81
C LYS A 313 2.69 15.38 -7.63
N PRO A 314 1.52 16.02 -7.83
CA PRO A 314 0.52 15.54 -8.79
C PRO A 314 1.15 15.34 -10.17
N MET A 315 0.65 14.41 -10.96
CA MET A 315 1.20 14.17 -12.31
C MET A 315 1.01 15.37 -13.23
N THR A 316 0.02 16.21 -12.98
CA THR A 316 -0.20 17.48 -13.70
C THR A 316 0.97 18.45 -13.58
N ASP A 317 1.75 18.37 -12.49
CA ASP A 317 2.91 19.23 -12.22
C ASP A 317 4.21 18.70 -12.85
N TYR A 318 4.16 17.55 -13.48
CA TYR A 318 5.33 17.01 -14.20
C TYR A 318 5.55 17.77 -15.51
N ARG A 319 6.82 17.97 -15.84
CA ARG A 319 7.18 18.62 -17.11
C ARG A 319 6.70 17.78 -18.29
N LYS A 320 5.71 18.30 -19.00
CA LYS A 320 5.14 17.66 -20.17
C LYS A 320 6.11 17.67 -21.36
N GLN A 321 6.29 16.53 -21.98
CA GLN A 321 7.02 16.40 -23.23
C GLN A 321 6.03 16.41 -24.42
N PRO A 322 6.44 16.82 -25.61
CA PRO A 322 5.58 16.72 -26.80
C PRO A 322 5.10 15.27 -27.00
N GLY A 323 3.78 15.11 -27.10
CA GLY A 323 3.13 13.80 -27.27
C GLY A 323 2.75 13.06 -26.00
N ASP A 324 3.11 13.59 -24.81
CA ASP A 324 2.62 13.07 -23.52
C ASP A 324 1.13 13.36 -23.33
N LYS A 325 0.39 12.40 -22.76
CA LYS A 325 -0.97 12.59 -22.27
C LYS A 325 -0.94 12.57 -20.75
N LEU A 326 -1.57 13.51 -20.13
CA LEU A 326 -1.60 13.69 -18.68
C LEU A 326 -3.03 13.86 -18.18
N GLY A 327 -3.38 13.13 -17.13
CA GLY A 327 -4.52 13.40 -16.27
C GLY A 327 -4.05 13.73 -14.86
N PHE A 328 -4.97 13.91 -13.94
CA PHE A 328 -4.63 14.27 -12.56
C PHE A 328 -3.79 13.19 -11.87
N ASN A 329 -4.21 11.93 -11.98
CA ASN A 329 -3.57 10.77 -11.35
C ASN A 329 -2.98 9.76 -12.34
N TRP A 330 -2.81 10.14 -13.60
CA TRP A 330 -2.25 9.25 -14.59
C TRP A 330 -1.47 10.00 -15.67
N MET A 331 -0.54 9.32 -16.29
CA MET A 331 0.16 9.84 -17.47
C MET A 331 0.45 8.72 -18.48
N MET A 332 0.47 9.09 -19.74
CA MET A 332 0.96 8.25 -20.84
C MET A 332 2.08 9.00 -21.52
N PRO A 333 3.35 8.75 -21.14
CA PRO A 333 4.49 9.44 -21.70
C PRO A 333 4.67 9.09 -23.17
N ASN A 334 5.31 10.00 -23.93
CA ASN A 334 5.73 9.70 -25.28
C ASN A 334 6.78 8.59 -25.28
N VAL A 335 6.81 7.79 -26.35
CA VAL A 335 7.58 6.55 -26.38
C VAL A 335 9.08 6.80 -26.22
N ALA A 336 9.67 6.24 -25.16
CA ALA A 336 11.12 6.12 -25.09
C ALA A 336 11.62 5.11 -26.14
N LYS A 337 12.67 5.48 -26.89
CA LYS A 337 13.23 4.71 -28.03
C LYS A 337 13.54 3.23 -27.74
N LYS A 338 13.77 2.83 -26.48
CA LYS A 338 14.17 1.46 -26.11
C LYS A 338 13.03 0.43 -26.08
N ARG A 339 11.79 0.82 -25.81
CA ARG A 339 10.68 -0.14 -25.64
C ARG A 339 9.59 -0.05 -26.71
N ALA A 340 9.62 0.98 -27.57
CA ALA A 340 8.79 1.17 -28.77
C ALA A 340 7.26 1.04 -28.57
N ILE A 341 6.74 1.16 -27.34
CA ILE A 341 5.32 1.14 -27.03
C ILE A 341 5.01 2.09 -25.87
N ARG A 342 3.88 2.78 -25.95
CA ARG A 342 3.39 3.64 -24.86
C ARG A 342 2.94 2.78 -23.69
N HIS A 343 3.14 3.28 -22.49
CA HIS A 343 2.64 2.71 -21.26
C HIS A 343 1.85 3.74 -20.47
N VAL A 344 1.04 3.27 -19.53
CA VAL A 344 0.28 4.11 -18.59
C VAL A 344 0.97 4.06 -17.23
N ILE A 345 1.06 5.19 -16.56
CA ILE A 345 1.55 5.32 -15.18
C ILE A 345 0.44 5.90 -14.33
#